data_a1f93e36a732cf5f57b3049f27096bbb
#
_entry.id   a1f93e36a732cf5f57b3049f27096bbb
#
_cell.length_a   1.000
_cell.length_b   1.000
_cell.length_c   1.000
_cell.angle_alpha   90.00
_cell.angle_beta   90.00
_cell.angle_gamma   90.00
#
_symmetry.space_group_name_H-M   'P 1'
#
loop_
_entity.id
_entity.type
_entity.pdbx_description
1 polymer ?
#
loop_
_entity_poly.entity_id
_entity_poly.type
_entity_poly.pdbx_seq_one_letter_code
_entity_poly.pdbx_strand_id
1 'polypeptide(L)'
;MSEQVRQIIDEFVQRAQSLYGDRLKRIVVYGSCARNDATAESDIDLAVVLTGEVIPGKEIDRMIDIITDLNLERSVLLSVYPVSEEDYRHRNSPLLINIRREGIPA
;
A
#
# COMPACT_ATOMS: atom_id res chain seq x y z
N MET A 1 4.97 12.84 7.79
CA MET A 1 5.01 11.40 8.11
C MET A 1 6.07 11.13 9.14
N SER A 2 5.73 10.41 10.22
CA SER A 2 6.70 10.14 11.28
C SER A 2 7.79 9.16 10.80
N GLU A 3 8.93 9.19 11.48
CA GLU A 3 10.02 8.25 11.21
C GLU A 3 9.59 6.80 11.44
N GLN A 4 8.78 6.56 12.46
CA GLN A 4 8.26 5.22 12.77
C GLN A 4 7.39 4.69 11.64
N VAL A 5 6.48 5.50 11.12
CA VAL A 5 5.61 5.11 10.01
C VAL A 5 6.44 4.87 8.76
N ARG A 6 7.44 5.70 8.49
CA ARG A 6 8.32 5.52 7.33
C ARG A 6 9.08 4.20 7.41
N GLN A 7 9.57 3.83 8.58
CA GLN A 7 10.25 2.54 8.76
C GLN A 7 9.32 1.35 8.49
N ILE A 8 8.08 1.45 8.94
CA ILE A 8 7.08 0.39 8.69
C ILE A 8 6.81 0.26 7.20
N ILE A 9 6.64 1.38 6.51
CA ILE A 9 6.41 1.39 5.06
C ILE A 9 7.61 0.81 4.32
N ASP A 10 8.83 1.19 4.69
CA ASP A 10 10.05 0.66 4.06
C ASP A 10 10.14 -0.85 4.21
N GLU A 11 9.81 -1.36 5.39
CA GLU A 11 9.83 -2.80 5.65
C GLU A 11 8.77 -3.53 4.80
N PHE A 12 7.57 -2.94 4.68
CA PHE A 12 6.54 -3.49 3.80
C PHE A 12 7.01 -3.52 2.34
N VAL A 13 7.60 -2.45 1.86
CA VAL A 13 8.10 -2.35 0.48
C VAL A 13 9.13 -3.44 0.21
N GLN A 14 10.08 -3.63 1.10
CA GLN A 14 11.13 -4.66 0.92
C GLN A 14 10.53 -6.05 0.83
N ARG A 15 9.59 -6.38 1.70
CA ARG A 15 8.95 -7.68 1.71
C ARG A 15 8.05 -7.89 0.50
N ALA A 16 7.33 -6.86 0.08
CA ALA A 16 6.50 -6.92 -1.13
C ALA A 16 7.35 -7.09 -2.38
N GLN A 17 8.49 -6.43 -2.46
CA GLN A 17 9.43 -6.60 -3.56
C GLN A 17 9.95 -8.04 -3.65
N SER A 18 10.29 -8.63 -2.51
CA SER A 18 10.72 -10.02 -2.48
C SER A 18 9.63 -10.98 -2.92
N LEU A 19 8.37 -10.68 -2.59
CA LEU A 19 7.23 -11.52 -2.94
C LEU A 19 6.90 -11.43 -4.43
N TYR A 20 6.87 -10.23 -5.00
CA TYR A 20 6.36 -9.99 -6.34
C TYR A 20 7.42 -9.85 -7.42
N GLY A 21 8.64 -9.46 -7.06
CA GLY A 21 9.68 -9.23 -8.06
C GLY A 21 9.26 -8.21 -9.11
N ASP A 22 9.45 -8.56 -10.38
CA ASP A 22 9.17 -7.69 -11.51
C ASP A 22 7.70 -7.31 -11.67
N ARG A 23 6.82 -8.05 -11.03
CA ARG A 23 5.39 -7.77 -11.08
C ARG A 23 5.01 -6.53 -10.28
N LEU A 24 5.83 -6.16 -9.30
CA LEU A 24 5.60 -4.96 -8.50
C LEU A 24 6.05 -3.71 -9.25
N LYS A 25 5.13 -2.82 -9.56
CA LYS A 25 5.44 -1.56 -10.27
C LYS A 25 5.68 -0.40 -9.32
N ARG A 26 4.80 -0.24 -8.35
CA ARG A 26 4.97 0.81 -7.34
C ARG A 26 4.11 0.53 -6.13
N ILE A 27 4.47 1.15 -5.03
CA ILE A 27 3.64 1.23 -3.84
C ILE A 27 3.41 2.70 -3.55
N VAL A 28 2.16 3.07 -3.28
CA VAL A 28 1.76 4.46 -3.08
C VAL A 28 1.12 4.59 -1.72
N VAL A 29 1.63 5.51 -0.91
CA VAL A 29 1.01 5.87 0.37
C VAL A 29 -0.08 6.89 0.08
N TYR A 30 -1.27 6.67 0.59
CA TYR A 30 -2.36 7.63 0.43
C TYR A 30 -3.10 7.81 1.75
N GLY A 31 -4.20 8.56 1.74
CA GLY A 31 -4.96 8.80 2.94
C GLY A 31 -4.26 9.74 3.92
N SER A 32 -4.54 9.60 5.21
CA SER A 32 -4.07 10.54 6.23
C SER A 32 -2.55 10.60 6.35
N CYS A 33 -1.86 9.49 6.18
CA CYS A 33 -0.39 9.50 6.22
C CYS A 33 0.22 10.32 5.09
N ALA A 34 -0.35 10.25 3.89
CA ALA A 34 0.12 11.04 2.76
C ALA A 34 -0.20 12.53 2.93
N ARG A 35 -1.35 12.86 3.52
CA ARG A 35 -1.75 14.24 3.79
C ARG A 35 -1.06 14.86 4.98
N ASN A 36 -0.30 14.08 5.75
CA ASN A 36 0.38 14.49 6.96
C ASN A 36 -0.59 14.94 8.07
N ASP A 37 -1.78 14.34 8.10
CA ASP A 37 -2.77 14.59 9.15
C ASP A 37 -3.11 13.31 9.94
N ALA A 38 -2.24 12.30 9.87
CA ALA A 38 -2.41 11.05 10.58
C ALA A 38 -2.22 11.24 12.09
N THR A 39 -3.03 10.50 12.84
CA THR A 39 -2.89 10.38 14.30
C THR A 39 -2.30 9.02 14.65
N ALA A 40 -2.01 8.78 15.92
CA ALA A 40 -1.51 7.50 16.39
C ALA A 40 -2.48 6.34 16.11
N GLU A 41 -3.76 6.64 15.92
CA GLU A 41 -4.80 5.63 15.66
C GLU A 41 -5.13 5.48 14.17
N SER A 42 -4.50 6.26 13.31
CA SER A 42 -4.75 6.20 11.86
C SER A 42 -4.19 4.94 11.24
N ASP A 43 -4.94 4.36 10.29
CA ASP A 43 -4.43 3.28 9.46
C ASP A 43 -3.36 3.80 8.51
N ILE A 44 -2.48 2.91 8.08
CA ILE A 44 -1.52 3.22 7.02
C ILE A 44 -2.10 2.65 5.72
N ASP A 45 -2.49 3.54 4.81
CA ASP A 45 -3.12 3.16 3.54
C ASP A 45 -2.09 3.04 2.44
N LEU A 46 -1.97 1.84 1.86
CA LEU A 46 -0.99 1.53 0.82
C LEU A 46 -1.68 0.94 -0.39
N ALA A 47 -1.47 1.54 -1.56
CA ALA A 47 -1.85 0.95 -2.83
C ALA A 47 -0.65 0.19 -3.40
N VAL A 48 -0.86 -1.08 -3.74
CA VAL A 48 0.16 -1.94 -4.33
C VAL A 48 -0.17 -2.13 -5.80
N VAL A 49 0.61 -1.50 -6.67
CA VAL A 49 0.37 -1.49 -8.12
C VAL A 49 1.18 -2.61 -8.76
N LEU A 50 0.47 -3.53 -9.40
CA LEU A 50 1.04 -4.75 -9.98
C LEU A 50 0.77 -4.81 -11.49
N THR A 51 1.70 -5.42 -12.23
CA THR A 51 1.45 -5.72 -13.64
C THR A 51 0.51 -6.91 -13.79
N GLY A 52 -0.16 -6.96 -14.93
CA GLY A 52 -1.04 -8.07 -15.28
C GLY A 52 -2.38 -8.01 -14.58
N GLU A 53 -3.07 -9.12 -14.62
CA GLU A 53 -4.38 -9.24 -13.99
C GLU A 53 -4.24 -9.24 -12.47
N VAL A 54 -5.09 -8.45 -11.82
CA VAL A 54 -5.12 -8.37 -10.35
C VAL A 54 -6.52 -8.75 -9.87
N ILE A 55 -6.58 -9.80 -9.07
CA ILE A 55 -7.80 -10.20 -8.36
C ILE A 55 -7.54 -9.84 -6.89
N PRO A 56 -8.16 -8.79 -6.37
CA PRO A 56 -7.74 -8.22 -5.06
C PRO A 56 -7.68 -9.24 -3.93
N GLY A 57 -8.65 -10.10 -3.80
CA GLY A 57 -8.66 -11.11 -2.73
C GLY A 57 -7.47 -12.07 -2.80
N LYS A 58 -7.07 -12.47 -4.01
CA LYS A 58 -5.91 -13.34 -4.20
C LYS A 58 -4.61 -12.65 -3.82
N GLU A 59 -4.48 -11.37 -4.16
CA GLU A 59 -3.28 -10.61 -3.83
C GLU A 59 -3.19 -10.34 -2.34
N ILE A 60 -4.31 -10.05 -1.68
CA ILE A 60 -4.33 -9.92 -0.23
C ILE A 60 -3.90 -11.24 0.43
N ASP A 61 -4.40 -12.37 -0.06
CA ASP A 61 -3.99 -13.68 0.48
C ASP A 61 -2.49 -13.90 0.35
N ARG A 62 -1.89 -13.48 -0.76
CA ARG A 62 -0.44 -13.58 -0.96
C ARG A 62 0.34 -12.69 -0.01
N MET A 63 -0.20 -11.53 0.35
CA MET A 63 0.45 -10.56 1.23
C MET A 63 0.07 -10.72 2.70
N ILE A 64 -0.82 -11.67 3.03
CA ILE A 64 -1.42 -11.71 4.36
C ILE A 64 -0.38 -11.88 5.47
N ASP A 65 0.65 -12.67 5.25
CA ASP A 65 1.69 -12.86 6.27
C ASP A 65 2.47 -11.57 6.51
N ILE A 66 2.79 -10.83 5.44
CA ILE A 66 3.47 -9.55 5.55
C ILE A 66 2.62 -8.57 6.35
N ILE A 67 1.34 -8.47 5.99
CA ILE A 67 0.40 -7.54 6.63
C ILE A 67 0.23 -7.89 8.11
N THR A 68 -0.03 -9.16 8.40
CA THR A 68 -0.28 -9.61 9.76
C THR A 68 0.95 -9.45 10.64
N ASP A 69 2.12 -9.84 10.14
CA ASP A 69 3.38 -9.70 10.90
C ASP A 69 3.64 -8.25 11.28
N LEU A 70 3.52 -7.33 10.32
CA LEU A 70 3.75 -5.92 10.59
C LEU A 70 2.70 -5.32 11.52
N ASN A 71 1.44 -5.69 11.34
CA ASN A 71 0.37 -5.24 12.24
C ASN A 71 0.66 -5.64 13.68
N LEU A 72 1.09 -6.88 13.91
CA LEU A 72 1.38 -7.39 15.24
C LEU A 72 2.68 -6.82 15.81
N GLU A 73 3.75 -6.82 15.02
CA GLU A 73 5.07 -6.41 15.49
C GLU A 73 5.15 -4.91 15.77
N ARG A 74 4.42 -4.11 14.98
CA ARG A 74 4.50 -2.65 15.04
C ARG A 74 3.29 -1.99 15.67
N SER A 75 2.29 -2.77 16.08
CA SER A 75 1.04 -2.26 16.67
C SER A 75 0.38 -1.21 15.77
N VAL A 76 0.28 -1.53 14.47
CA VAL A 76 -0.35 -0.67 13.47
C VAL A 76 -1.38 -1.46 12.69
N LEU A 77 -2.19 -0.77 11.90
CA LEU A 77 -3.10 -1.40 10.96
C LEU A 77 -2.74 -0.95 9.54
N LEU A 78 -2.26 -1.89 8.74
CA LEU A 78 -2.01 -1.65 7.33
C LEU A 78 -3.28 -1.95 6.54
N SER A 79 -3.72 -0.97 5.76
CA SER A 79 -4.84 -1.11 4.84
C SER A 79 -4.26 -1.16 3.43
N VAL A 80 -4.25 -2.35 2.83
CA VAL A 80 -3.56 -2.60 1.56
C VAL A 80 -4.57 -2.76 0.43
N TYR A 81 -4.39 -1.99 -0.63
CA TYR A 81 -5.25 -2.00 -1.81
C TYR A 81 -4.45 -2.46 -3.03
N PRO A 82 -4.60 -3.73 -3.44
CA PRO A 82 -3.95 -4.21 -4.67
C PRO A 82 -4.71 -3.70 -5.88
N VAL A 83 -3.97 -3.24 -6.89
CA VAL A 83 -4.56 -2.70 -8.12
C VAL A 83 -3.63 -2.98 -9.30
N SER A 84 -4.21 -3.24 -10.48
CA SER A 84 -3.40 -3.39 -11.68
C SER A 84 -2.82 -2.04 -12.12
N GLU A 85 -1.68 -2.08 -12.80
CA GLU A 85 -1.08 -0.87 -13.36
C GLU A 85 -2.04 -0.17 -14.33
N GLU A 86 -2.76 -0.94 -15.13
CA GLU A 86 -3.74 -0.37 -16.06
C GLU A 86 -4.85 0.37 -15.33
N ASP A 87 -5.46 -0.25 -14.32
CA ASP A 87 -6.51 0.40 -13.54
C ASP A 87 -5.98 1.60 -12.76
N TYR A 88 -4.78 1.49 -12.21
CA TYR A 88 -4.16 2.62 -11.50
C TYR A 88 -4.02 3.85 -12.40
N ARG A 89 -3.67 3.63 -13.66
CA ARG A 89 -3.45 4.73 -14.62
C ARG A 89 -4.74 5.28 -15.22
N HIS A 90 -5.71 4.42 -15.48
CA HIS A 90 -6.82 4.75 -16.37
C HIS A 90 -8.20 4.72 -15.73
N ARG A 91 -8.39 3.93 -14.69
CA ARG A 91 -9.69 3.82 -14.06
C ARG A 91 -9.99 5.05 -13.20
N ASN A 92 -11.20 5.61 -13.35
CA ASN A 92 -11.60 6.85 -12.67
C ASN A 92 -12.61 6.60 -11.56
N SER A 93 -12.36 5.59 -10.70
CA SER A 93 -13.12 5.47 -9.46
C SER A 93 -12.72 6.60 -8.50
N PRO A 94 -13.61 7.00 -7.58
CA PRO A 94 -13.27 8.03 -6.59
C PRO A 94 -11.98 7.72 -5.82
N LEU A 95 -11.79 6.45 -5.44
CA LEU A 95 -10.60 6.03 -4.72
C LEU A 95 -9.33 6.21 -5.56
N LEU A 96 -9.34 5.75 -6.81
CA LEU A 96 -8.16 5.86 -7.67
C LEU A 96 -7.85 7.29 -8.05
N ILE A 97 -8.86 8.13 -8.26
CA ILE A 97 -8.66 9.56 -8.48
C ILE A 97 -7.93 10.16 -7.27
N ASN A 98 -8.36 9.86 -6.07
CA ASN A 98 -7.73 10.36 -4.85
C ASN A 98 -6.31 9.85 -4.67
N ILE A 99 -6.07 8.57 -4.94
CA ILE A 99 -4.73 7.99 -4.84
C ILE A 99 -3.76 8.67 -5.80
N ARG A 100 -4.16 8.87 -7.06
CA ARG A 100 -3.30 9.55 -8.02
C ARG A 100 -3.04 11.01 -7.66
N ARG A 101 -4.01 11.67 -7.04
CA ARG A 101 -3.95 13.11 -6.74
C ARG A 101 -3.10 13.40 -5.51
N GLU A 102 -3.24 12.61 -4.45
CA GLU A 102 -2.60 12.89 -3.16
C GLU A 102 -1.56 11.86 -2.75
N GLY A 103 -1.46 10.75 -3.46
CA GLY A 103 -0.54 9.66 -3.10
C GLY A 103 0.92 10.06 -3.21
N ILE A 104 1.73 9.47 -2.33
CA ILE A 104 3.18 9.69 -2.28
C ILE A 104 3.86 8.35 -2.56
N PRO A 105 4.88 8.30 -3.44
CA PRO A 105 5.64 7.06 -3.63
C PRO A 105 6.24 6.58 -2.30
N ALA A 106 6.11 5.32 -2.07
CA ALA A 106 6.68 4.68 -0.88
C ALA A 106 8.17 4.40 -1.05
#